data_0e2f20862a7be2508c6a916697045ffb
#
_entry.id   0e2f20862a7be2508c6a916697045ffb
#
_cell.length_a   1.000
_cell.length_b   1.000
_cell.length_c   1.000
_cell.angle_alpha   90.00
_cell.angle_beta   90.00
_cell.angle_gamma   90.00
#
_symmetry.space_group_name_H-M   'P 1'
#
loop_
_entity.id
_entity.type
_entity.pdbx_description
1 polymer ?
#
loop_
_entity_poly.entity_id
_entity_poly.type
_entity_poly.pdbx_seq_one_letter_code
_entity_poly.pdbx_strand_id
1 'polypeptide(L)'
;MSEMPRSAAPRSHVPWQGFHHIALVTQDLDETIRFYSDVLGMQAGEVALQTAQSTSRRHLFITPGDTRSWGLHVFENVSAKRETMNLQKALETTNVGVQHLAFALPNENAARGLRRRLSEHGVEMTPVRKLGPICNTLFLDNNGFLLEATWPA
;
A
#
# COMPACT_ATOMS: atom_id res chain seq x y z
N MET A 1 -19.46 -50.21 21.24
CA MET A 1 -18.96 -50.03 19.86
C MET A 1 -18.58 -48.58 19.74
N SER A 2 -17.29 -48.31 19.76
CA SER A 2 -16.75 -46.93 19.67
C SER A 2 -16.66 -46.54 18.19
N GLU A 3 -17.41 -45.51 17.80
CA GLU A 3 -17.28 -44.94 16.44
C GLU A 3 -15.90 -44.34 16.27
N MET A 4 -15.15 -44.86 15.32
CA MET A 4 -13.88 -44.29 14.91
C MET A 4 -14.13 -42.90 14.25
N PRO A 5 -13.33 -41.85 14.57
CA PRO A 5 -13.48 -40.55 13.94
C PRO A 5 -13.27 -40.68 12.44
N ARG A 6 -14.23 -40.19 11.63
CA ARG A 6 -14.10 -40.11 10.19
C ARG A 6 -12.87 -39.27 9.87
N SER A 7 -11.88 -39.87 9.19
CA SER A 7 -10.75 -39.20 8.63
C SER A 7 -11.27 -38.07 7.75
N ALA A 8 -10.94 -36.81 8.11
CA ALA A 8 -11.25 -35.67 7.27
C ALA A 8 -10.54 -35.87 5.92
N ALA A 9 -11.29 -35.79 4.82
CA ALA A 9 -10.70 -35.81 3.48
C ALA A 9 -9.59 -34.75 3.37
N PRO A 10 -8.48 -35.03 2.71
CA PRO A 10 -7.40 -34.05 2.53
C PRO A 10 -7.98 -32.78 1.88
N ARG A 11 -7.85 -31.64 2.57
CA ARG A 11 -8.28 -30.36 2.03
C ARG A 11 -7.47 -30.11 0.75
N SER A 12 -8.18 -29.94 -0.38
CA SER A 12 -7.54 -29.56 -1.62
C SER A 12 -6.76 -28.26 -1.41
N HIS A 13 -5.44 -28.30 -1.60
CA HIS A 13 -4.59 -27.13 -1.50
C HIS A 13 -4.73 -26.30 -2.76
N VAL A 14 -5.20 -25.04 -2.63
CA VAL A 14 -5.17 -24.08 -3.73
C VAL A 14 -3.77 -23.46 -3.76
N PRO A 15 -3.00 -23.57 -4.87
CA PRO A 15 -1.61 -23.12 -4.95
C PRO A 15 -1.53 -21.59 -5.17
N TRP A 16 -1.96 -20.81 -4.17
CA TRP A 16 -1.84 -19.34 -4.22
C TRP A 16 -0.39 -18.93 -4.34
N GLN A 17 -0.11 -17.91 -5.18
CA GLN A 17 1.24 -17.37 -5.41
C GLN A 17 1.45 -16.01 -4.69
N GLY A 18 0.58 -15.63 -3.78
CA GLY A 18 0.61 -14.38 -3.06
C GLY A 18 -0.25 -13.28 -3.70
N PHE A 19 0.05 -12.03 -3.40
CA PHE A 19 -0.66 -10.89 -3.98
C PHE A 19 -0.19 -10.62 -5.41
N HIS A 20 -1.12 -10.31 -6.31
CA HIS A 20 -0.83 -9.83 -7.66
C HIS A 20 -0.82 -8.30 -7.70
N HIS A 21 -1.84 -7.65 -7.15
CA HIS A 21 -1.91 -6.20 -6.99
C HIS A 21 -2.92 -5.82 -5.91
N ILE A 22 -2.84 -4.57 -5.49
CA ILE A 22 -3.84 -3.92 -4.64
C ILE A 22 -4.40 -2.76 -5.45
N ALA A 23 -5.73 -2.72 -5.59
CA ALA A 23 -6.40 -1.65 -6.30
C ALA A 23 -6.70 -0.47 -5.36
N LEU A 24 -6.30 0.73 -5.77
CA LEU A 24 -6.55 1.98 -5.07
C LEU A 24 -7.36 2.92 -5.96
N VAL A 25 -8.13 3.80 -5.35
CA VAL A 25 -8.83 4.87 -6.05
C VAL A 25 -8.27 6.21 -5.59
N THR A 26 -7.94 7.07 -6.55
CA THR A 26 -7.51 8.45 -6.30
C THR A 26 -8.46 9.44 -6.94
N GLN A 27 -8.54 10.64 -6.38
CA GLN A 27 -9.25 11.76 -6.99
C GLN A 27 -8.39 12.44 -8.08
N ASP A 28 -7.07 12.42 -7.92
CA ASP A 28 -6.09 13.03 -8.83
C ASP A 28 -4.94 12.04 -9.08
N LEU A 29 -4.92 11.48 -10.30
CA LEU A 29 -3.93 10.48 -10.68
C LEU A 29 -2.53 11.09 -10.80
N ASP A 30 -2.43 12.35 -11.28
CA ASP A 30 -1.13 12.99 -11.47
C ASP A 30 -0.49 13.37 -10.11
N GLU A 31 -1.28 13.79 -9.14
CA GLU A 31 -0.82 13.97 -7.75
C GLU A 31 -0.33 12.67 -7.16
N THR A 32 -1.06 11.58 -7.39
CA THR A 32 -0.68 10.24 -6.89
C THR A 32 0.60 9.74 -7.55
N ILE A 33 0.76 9.91 -8.86
CA ILE A 33 2.01 9.58 -9.56
C ILE A 33 3.18 10.34 -8.92
N ARG A 34 3.06 11.67 -8.74
CA ARG A 34 4.12 12.47 -8.11
C ARG A 34 4.46 11.98 -6.70
N PHE A 35 3.45 11.69 -5.88
CA PHE A 35 3.70 11.20 -4.53
C PHE A 35 4.47 9.88 -4.53
N TYR A 36 3.98 8.88 -5.26
CA TYR A 36 4.61 7.56 -5.25
C TYR A 36 5.96 7.53 -5.98
N SER A 37 6.13 8.33 -7.04
CA SER A 37 7.41 8.37 -7.78
C SER A 37 8.42 9.34 -7.16
N ASP A 38 8.04 10.59 -6.91
CA ASP A 38 9.00 11.62 -6.51
C ASP A 38 9.29 11.55 -5.00
N VAL A 39 8.26 11.26 -4.17
CA VAL A 39 8.46 11.14 -2.72
C VAL A 39 8.92 9.74 -2.33
N LEU A 40 8.22 8.69 -2.76
CA LEU A 40 8.53 7.31 -2.36
C LEU A 40 9.60 6.64 -3.23
N GLY A 41 9.87 7.14 -4.44
CA GLY A 41 10.84 6.57 -5.37
C GLY A 41 10.38 5.28 -6.04
N MET A 42 9.07 5.06 -6.13
CA MET A 42 8.48 3.92 -6.81
C MET A 42 8.39 4.15 -8.32
N GLN A 43 8.25 3.09 -9.10
CA GLN A 43 8.15 3.18 -10.56
C GLN A 43 6.69 3.27 -10.97
N ALA A 44 6.29 4.39 -11.59
CA ALA A 44 5.00 4.53 -12.24
C ALA A 44 5.05 3.98 -13.67
N GLY A 45 4.07 3.16 -14.03
CA GLY A 45 3.87 2.68 -15.39
C GLY A 45 3.21 3.72 -16.29
N GLU A 46 2.88 3.32 -17.50
CA GLU A 46 2.16 4.17 -18.45
C GLU A 46 0.69 4.35 -18.01
N VAL A 47 0.18 5.58 -18.19
CA VAL A 47 -1.22 5.88 -17.96
C VAL A 47 -2.04 5.29 -19.10
N ALA A 48 -2.99 4.42 -18.76
CA ALA A 48 -3.94 3.86 -19.70
C ALA A 48 -5.35 4.40 -19.44
N LEU A 49 -6.22 4.28 -20.44
CA LEU A 49 -7.64 4.61 -20.37
C LEU A 49 -8.45 3.31 -20.35
N GLN A 50 -9.17 3.10 -19.28
CA GLN A 50 -10.17 2.05 -19.22
C GLN A 50 -11.53 2.63 -19.61
N THR A 51 -12.07 2.15 -20.72
CA THR A 51 -13.43 2.49 -21.17
C THR A 51 -14.36 1.34 -20.81
N ALA A 52 -15.21 1.54 -19.83
CA ALA A 52 -16.25 0.58 -19.46
C ALA A 52 -17.58 1.33 -19.31
N GLN A 53 -18.63 0.88 -20.01
CA GLN A 53 -20.01 1.33 -19.83
C GLN A 53 -20.19 2.86 -19.77
N SER A 54 -19.66 3.61 -20.74
CA SER A 54 -19.73 5.07 -20.86
C SER A 54 -18.85 5.92 -19.93
N THR A 55 -18.05 5.35 -19.07
CA THR A 55 -17.06 6.08 -18.27
C THR A 55 -15.65 5.72 -18.68
N SER A 56 -14.87 6.73 -19.05
CA SER A 56 -13.43 6.58 -19.26
C SER A 56 -12.71 6.93 -17.97
N ARG A 57 -11.87 6.00 -17.45
CA ARG A 57 -11.06 6.22 -16.25
C ARG A 57 -9.59 6.08 -16.61
N ARG A 58 -8.80 7.04 -16.19
CA ARG A 58 -7.34 6.93 -16.23
C ARG A 58 -6.90 5.96 -15.14
N HIS A 59 -5.94 5.12 -15.44
CA HIS A 59 -5.34 4.22 -14.47
C HIS A 59 -3.91 3.86 -14.85
N LEU A 60 -3.13 3.39 -13.88
CA LEU A 60 -1.79 2.87 -14.10
C LEU A 60 -1.41 1.88 -13.00
N PHE A 61 -0.31 1.18 -13.22
CA PHE A 61 0.37 0.41 -12.18
C PHE A 61 1.54 1.20 -11.60
N ILE A 62 1.72 1.13 -10.28
CA ILE A 62 2.89 1.63 -9.57
C ILE A 62 3.57 0.44 -8.90
N THR A 63 4.86 0.27 -9.15
CA THR A 63 5.65 -0.85 -8.64
C THR A 63 6.62 -0.38 -7.58
N PRO A 64 6.54 -0.89 -6.35
CA PRO A 64 7.52 -0.62 -5.32
C PRO A 64 8.79 -1.46 -5.54
N GLY A 65 9.85 -0.84 -6.01
CA GLY A 65 11.13 -1.52 -6.27
C GLY A 65 11.08 -2.51 -7.43
N ASP A 66 12.03 -3.46 -7.44
CA ASP A 66 12.19 -4.45 -8.52
C ASP A 66 11.24 -5.65 -8.43
N THR A 67 10.10 -5.48 -7.83
CA THR A 67 9.13 -6.57 -7.70
C THR A 67 8.42 -6.79 -9.04
N ARG A 68 8.56 -7.99 -9.61
CA ARG A 68 7.82 -8.38 -10.82
C ARG A 68 6.45 -9.00 -10.52
N SER A 69 6.17 -9.24 -9.25
CA SER A 69 5.06 -10.08 -8.81
C SER A 69 3.87 -9.32 -8.24
N TRP A 70 4.01 -8.03 -7.91
CA TRP A 70 2.91 -7.27 -7.36
C TRP A 70 3.10 -5.74 -7.51
N GLY A 71 2.02 -4.99 -7.38
CA GLY A 71 2.04 -3.53 -7.46
C GLY A 71 0.75 -2.91 -6.97
N LEU A 72 0.67 -1.61 -7.05
CA LEU A 72 -0.55 -0.85 -6.84
C LEU A 72 -1.20 -0.60 -8.19
N HIS A 73 -2.48 -0.93 -8.35
CA HIS A 73 -3.27 -0.58 -9.52
C HIS A 73 -4.13 0.63 -9.14
N VAL A 74 -3.77 1.80 -9.62
CA VAL A 74 -4.43 3.06 -9.23
C VAL A 74 -5.41 3.49 -10.32
N PHE A 75 -6.66 3.75 -9.90
CA PHE A 75 -7.74 4.23 -10.77
C PHE A 75 -8.12 5.65 -10.39
N GLU A 76 -8.24 6.53 -11.38
CA GLU A 76 -8.74 7.87 -11.16
C GLU A 76 -10.28 7.89 -11.06
N ASN A 77 -10.78 8.58 -10.07
CA ASN A 77 -12.19 8.94 -9.95
C ASN A 77 -12.29 10.36 -9.39
N VAL A 78 -12.40 11.34 -10.27
CA VAL A 78 -12.45 12.77 -9.92
C VAL A 78 -13.62 13.14 -9.01
N SER A 79 -14.64 12.28 -8.93
CA SER A 79 -15.80 12.44 -8.05
C SER A 79 -15.62 11.71 -6.71
N ALA A 80 -14.53 10.99 -6.51
CA ALA A 80 -14.25 10.34 -5.24
C ALA A 80 -14.14 11.39 -4.13
N LYS A 81 -14.73 11.09 -2.98
CA LYS A 81 -14.60 11.97 -1.82
C LYS A 81 -13.33 11.58 -1.07
N ARG A 82 -12.42 12.54 -0.94
CA ARG A 82 -11.28 12.42 -0.04
C ARG A 82 -11.73 12.84 1.35
N GLU A 83 -11.70 11.93 2.30
CA GLU A 83 -11.85 12.31 3.71
C GLU A 83 -10.60 13.08 4.15
N THR A 84 -10.81 14.18 4.88
CA THR A 84 -9.70 14.88 5.53
C THR A 84 -9.15 13.99 6.64
N MET A 85 -8.05 13.32 6.33
CA MET A 85 -7.35 12.43 7.23
C MET A 85 -6.05 13.10 7.68
N ASN A 86 -5.79 13.15 8.97
CA ASN A 86 -4.46 13.42 9.50
C ASN A 86 -3.86 12.12 10.07
N LEU A 87 -2.56 12.10 10.27
CA LEU A 87 -1.84 10.90 10.70
C LEU A 87 -2.37 10.37 12.04
N GLN A 88 -2.67 11.24 13.00
CA GLN A 88 -3.20 10.84 14.30
C GLN A 88 -4.55 10.10 14.15
N LYS A 89 -5.49 10.67 13.39
CA LYS A 89 -6.80 10.06 13.11
C LYS A 89 -6.65 8.73 12.40
N ALA A 90 -5.73 8.61 11.44
CA ALA A 90 -5.47 7.38 10.71
C ALA A 90 -4.95 6.25 11.63
N LEU A 91 -4.06 6.58 12.55
CA LEU A 91 -3.52 5.64 13.54
C LEU A 91 -4.57 5.15 14.54
N GLU A 92 -5.58 5.95 14.84
CA GLU A 92 -6.68 5.62 15.76
C GLU A 92 -7.84 4.89 15.08
N THR A 93 -7.85 4.81 13.75
CA THR A 93 -8.94 4.15 13.00
C THR A 93 -8.94 2.65 13.26
N THR A 94 -10.08 2.15 13.72
CA THR A 94 -10.32 0.72 14.03
C THR A 94 -11.47 0.13 13.21
N ASN A 95 -11.85 0.78 12.11
CA ASN A 95 -12.92 0.32 11.24
C ASN A 95 -12.56 -1.00 10.55
N VAL A 96 -13.56 -1.80 10.25
CA VAL A 96 -13.39 -3.02 9.46
C VAL A 96 -12.88 -2.66 8.07
N GLY A 97 -11.81 -3.33 7.62
CA GLY A 97 -11.23 -3.11 6.30
C GLY A 97 -9.70 -3.15 6.32
N VAL A 98 -9.09 -2.60 5.29
CA VAL A 98 -7.64 -2.43 5.22
C VAL A 98 -7.25 -1.19 6.02
N GLN A 99 -6.44 -1.38 7.06
CA GLN A 99 -5.96 -0.27 7.88
C GLN A 99 -4.78 0.46 7.23
N HIS A 100 -3.80 -0.28 6.75
CA HIS A 100 -2.59 0.27 6.09
C HIS A 100 -1.98 -0.72 5.10
N LEU A 101 -1.06 -0.21 4.28
CA LEU A 101 -0.17 -1.02 3.45
C LEU A 101 1.26 -0.89 3.96
N ALA A 102 1.91 -2.02 4.21
CA ALA A 102 3.29 -2.07 4.66
C ALA A 102 4.23 -2.44 3.49
N PHE A 103 5.27 -1.64 3.29
CA PHE A 103 6.33 -1.86 2.31
C PHE A 103 7.63 -2.22 3.02
N ALA A 104 8.31 -3.24 2.55
CA ALA A 104 9.58 -3.66 3.09
C ALA A 104 10.75 -2.85 2.53
N LEU A 105 11.64 -2.40 3.40
CA LEU A 105 12.93 -1.84 3.07
C LEU A 105 14.05 -2.81 3.47
N PRO A 106 15.17 -2.83 2.74
CA PRO A 106 16.22 -3.82 2.99
C PRO A 106 16.97 -3.61 4.31
N ASN A 107 17.05 -2.39 4.80
CA ASN A 107 17.82 -2.04 5.98
C ASN A 107 17.54 -0.63 6.50
N GLU A 108 18.15 -0.28 7.62
CA GLU A 108 18.01 1.04 8.26
C GLU A 108 18.54 2.20 7.40
N ASN A 109 19.56 1.99 6.57
CA ASN A 109 20.05 3.05 5.68
C ASN A 109 18.99 3.46 4.64
N ALA A 110 18.29 2.48 4.05
CA ALA A 110 17.17 2.74 3.16
C ALA A 110 16.03 3.46 3.89
N ALA A 111 15.74 3.06 5.12
CA ALA A 111 14.73 3.71 5.96
C ALA A 111 15.07 5.17 6.28
N ARG A 112 16.33 5.47 6.62
CA ARG A 112 16.81 6.84 6.82
C ARG A 112 16.69 7.67 5.54
N GLY A 113 17.01 7.08 4.39
CA GLY A 113 16.84 7.72 3.08
C GLY A 113 15.38 8.08 2.81
N LEU A 114 14.46 7.12 3.01
CA LEU A 114 13.01 7.38 2.87
C LEU A 114 12.53 8.47 3.83
N ARG A 115 12.87 8.38 5.12
CA ARG A 115 12.45 9.37 6.12
C ARG A 115 12.93 10.78 5.80
N ARG A 116 14.16 10.92 5.27
CA ARG A 116 14.66 12.21 4.80
C ARG A 116 13.81 12.75 3.65
N ARG A 117 13.50 11.93 2.63
CA ARG A 117 12.64 12.32 1.50
C ARG A 117 11.25 12.75 1.97
N LEU A 118 10.62 11.98 2.85
CA LEU A 118 9.32 12.33 3.45
C LEU A 118 9.39 13.72 4.12
N SER A 119 10.44 13.96 4.91
CA SER A 119 10.65 15.26 5.58
C SER A 119 10.87 16.39 4.59
N GLU A 120 11.69 16.19 3.55
CA GLU A 120 11.95 17.18 2.50
C GLU A 120 10.68 17.57 1.73
N HIS A 121 9.72 16.65 1.62
CA HIS A 121 8.42 16.89 0.98
C HIS A 121 7.30 17.27 1.98
N GLY A 122 7.65 17.53 3.25
CA GLY A 122 6.69 17.95 4.27
C GLY A 122 5.68 16.88 4.69
N VAL A 123 5.97 15.60 4.44
CA VAL A 123 5.10 14.49 4.84
C VAL A 123 5.31 14.17 6.30
N GLU A 124 4.23 14.27 7.08
CA GLU A 124 4.23 13.88 8.50
C GLU A 124 4.42 12.36 8.64
N MET A 125 5.26 11.95 9.60
CA MET A 125 5.54 10.54 9.85
C MET A 125 5.72 10.25 11.34
N THR A 126 5.42 9.03 11.75
CA THR A 126 5.65 8.60 13.14
C THR A 126 7.14 8.53 13.47
N PRO A 127 7.52 8.64 14.75
CA PRO A 127 8.83 8.18 15.19
C PRO A 127 9.07 6.72 14.81
N VAL A 128 10.35 6.34 14.65
CA VAL A 128 10.71 4.93 14.45
C VAL A 128 10.32 4.12 15.68
N ARG A 129 9.63 3.01 15.46
CA ARG A 129 9.28 2.04 16.50
C ARG A 129 9.93 0.71 16.21
N LYS A 130 10.43 0.06 17.23
CA LYS A 130 10.94 -1.31 17.16
C LYS A 130 9.83 -2.28 17.60
N LEU A 131 9.47 -3.22 16.73
CA LEU A 131 8.43 -4.22 16.95
C LEU A 131 9.05 -5.62 16.77
N GLY A 132 9.69 -6.13 17.83
CA GLY A 132 10.40 -7.40 17.76
C GLY A 132 11.53 -7.37 16.73
N PRO A 133 11.48 -8.20 15.67
CA PRO A 133 12.56 -8.30 14.68
C PRO A 133 12.55 -7.20 13.62
N ILE A 134 11.55 -6.30 13.64
CA ILE A 134 11.42 -5.20 12.66
C ILE A 134 11.36 -3.84 13.34
N CYS A 135 11.77 -2.83 12.59
CA CYS A 135 11.45 -1.43 12.85
C CYS A 135 10.45 -0.92 11.83
N ASN A 136 9.68 0.11 12.19
CA ASN A 136 8.74 0.74 11.26
C ASN A 136 8.62 2.25 11.44
N THR A 137 8.01 2.88 10.46
CA THR A 137 7.47 4.24 10.48
C THR A 137 6.21 4.29 9.63
N LEU A 138 5.21 5.06 10.06
CA LEU A 138 3.95 5.23 9.35
C LEU A 138 3.78 6.67 8.89
N PHE A 139 3.10 6.85 7.77
CA PHE A 139 2.81 8.15 7.15
C PHE A 139 1.59 8.02 6.23
N LEU A 140 1.02 9.14 5.82
CA LEU A 140 -0.10 9.14 4.87
C LEU A 140 0.39 9.38 3.44
N ASP A 141 -0.30 8.75 2.47
CA ASP A 141 -0.15 9.13 1.07
C ASP A 141 -0.96 10.41 0.76
N ASN A 142 -0.88 10.87 -0.50
CA ASN A 142 -1.61 12.05 -0.97
C ASN A 142 -3.14 11.90 -0.89
N ASN A 143 -3.67 10.69 -0.81
CA ASN A 143 -5.10 10.41 -0.65
C ASN A 143 -5.55 10.26 0.81
N GLY A 144 -4.60 10.28 1.75
CA GLY A 144 -4.86 10.04 3.17
C GLY A 144 -4.89 8.56 3.54
N PHE A 145 -4.39 7.68 2.67
CA PHE A 145 -4.27 6.26 2.98
C PHE A 145 -3.01 6.00 3.82
N LEU A 146 -3.16 5.21 4.88
CA LEU A 146 -2.05 4.94 5.81
C LEU A 146 -1.07 3.95 5.20
N LEU A 147 0.18 4.38 5.10
CA LEU A 147 1.30 3.58 4.64
C LEU A 147 2.27 3.32 5.79
N GLU A 148 2.94 2.18 5.71
CA GLU A 148 3.98 1.76 6.64
C GLU A 148 5.24 1.39 5.87
N ALA A 149 6.39 1.83 6.34
CA ALA A 149 7.68 1.30 5.90
C ALA A 149 8.27 0.45 7.02
N THR A 150 8.67 -0.79 6.70
CA THR A 150 9.26 -1.74 7.65
C THR A 150 10.65 -2.18 7.20
N TRP A 151 11.54 -2.44 8.15
CA TRP A 151 12.90 -2.96 7.88
C TRP A 151 13.38 -3.82 9.06
N PRO A 152 14.39 -4.69 8.86
CA PRO A 152 15.00 -5.46 9.93
C PRO A 152 15.56 -4.55 11.05
N ALA A 153 15.36 -4.97 12.33
CA ALA A 153 15.77 -4.22 13.52
C ALA A 153 17.26 -4.41 13.86
#